data_4171fc18cbe52d03c9dd1d40ee1e3536
#
_entry.id   4171fc18cbe52d03c9dd1d40ee1e3536
#
_cell.length_a   1.000
_cell.length_b   1.000
_cell.length_c   1.000
_cell.angle_alpha   90.00
_cell.angle_beta   90.00
_cell.angle_gamma   90.00
#
_symmetry.space_group_name_H-M   'P 1'
#
loop_
_entity.id
_entity.type
_entity.pdbx_description
1 polymer ?
#
loop_
_entity_poly.entity_id
_entity_poly.type
_entity_poly.pdbx_seq_one_letter_code
_entity_poly.pdbx_strand_id
1 'polypeptide(L)'
;MIFTFTTAGESHGKALVAIVEGLPAGLSIDVSKINNELRRRQQGYGRGGRMKIETDTVEFLSGIRHGKTLGSPIALTIENKDFVHWQEVMSSEILETEPKNPRKVTRPRPGHADLPGGQKFQTRDLRDILERASARETAARVACGALAKQLLGQFGIDIKSHVIKLGSVPESPLEKTWEDIANIKPDAPLNCADEETESAMVALVDTAKTYGDTLGGIFEVVAKNVPVGLGSHTSWSEKLDGRIAQAFMSIQAVKAIEIGTAVTNSGKFGSEVHDEIFWAEPQASARGKNTAVTTTSADTNVDSQLTAIPPAYAGGSAFSRSTNRAGGLEGGITNGEELRIRGYLKPIATLRKPLHSVDIDTKQEDLAAFERSDITAVPAAGVIGEAMLAIVLANSMREKFGGDSMDEMLSNFNRYFDSLRRY
;
A
#
# COMPACT_ATOMS: atom_id res chain seq x y z
N MET A 1 -0.28 22.46 4.07
CA MET A 1 -0.63 21.38 5.06
C MET A 1 -0.15 20.05 4.50
N ILE A 2 0.48 19.19 5.30
CA ILE A 2 1.06 17.90 4.89
C ILE A 2 -0.02 16.81 4.99
N PHE A 3 0.01 15.82 4.10
CA PHE A 3 -0.87 14.65 4.21
C PHE A 3 -0.42 13.78 5.38
N THR A 4 -1.25 13.64 6.39
CA THR A 4 -1.00 12.78 7.56
C THR A 4 -2.20 11.89 7.86
N PHE A 5 -1.95 10.80 8.57
CA PHE A 5 -3.02 9.94 9.04
C PHE A 5 -2.69 9.29 10.38
N THR A 6 -3.73 9.01 11.15
CA THR A 6 -3.65 8.23 12.39
C THR A 6 -4.70 7.13 12.35
N THR A 7 -4.34 5.92 12.78
CA THR A 7 -5.26 4.78 12.88
C THR A 7 -5.43 4.32 14.30
N ALA A 8 -6.63 3.88 14.65
CA ALA A 8 -6.98 3.29 15.93
C ALA A 8 -7.85 2.04 15.73
N GLY A 9 -8.06 1.28 16.81
CA GLY A 9 -8.89 0.08 16.82
C GLY A 9 -8.08 -1.22 16.88
N GLU A 10 -8.70 -2.23 17.45
CA GLU A 10 -8.19 -3.57 17.69
C GLU A 10 -8.75 -4.55 16.67
N SER A 11 -8.09 -5.69 16.52
CA SER A 11 -8.48 -6.73 15.56
C SER A 11 -9.92 -7.23 15.76
N HIS A 12 -10.32 -7.42 17.02
CA HIS A 12 -11.65 -7.88 17.39
C HIS A 12 -12.44 -6.83 18.18
N GLY A 13 -11.96 -5.56 18.21
CA GLY A 13 -12.71 -4.42 18.72
C GLY A 13 -13.88 -4.04 17.80
N LYS A 14 -14.70 -3.07 18.21
CA LYS A 14 -15.93 -2.67 17.52
C LYS A 14 -15.72 -2.22 16.07
N ALA A 15 -14.65 -1.45 15.82
CA ALA A 15 -14.32 -0.92 14.51
C ALA A 15 -12.85 -0.54 14.44
N LEU A 16 -12.32 -0.40 13.22
CA LEU A 16 -11.11 0.37 12.95
C LEU A 16 -11.50 1.80 12.64
N VAL A 17 -10.69 2.75 13.08
CA VAL A 17 -10.88 4.18 12.86
C VAL A 17 -9.64 4.77 12.22
N ALA A 18 -9.82 5.73 11.32
CA ALA A 18 -8.72 6.56 10.85
C ALA A 18 -9.13 8.04 10.80
N ILE A 19 -8.15 8.91 11.05
CA ILE A 19 -8.24 10.34 10.82
C ILE A 19 -7.19 10.68 9.77
N VAL A 20 -7.62 11.37 8.71
CA VAL A 20 -6.77 11.82 7.60
C VAL A 20 -6.82 13.34 7.54
N GLU A 21 -5.66 13.98 7.45
CA GLU A 21 -5.52 15.42 7.34
C GLU A 21 -4.69 15.78 6.11
N GLY A 22 -4.80 17.03 5.65
CA GLY A 22 -3.97 17.59 4.59
C GLY A 22 -4.45 17.33 3.16
N LEU A 23 -5.63 16.74 2.96
CA LEU A 23 -6.25 16.71 1.63
C LEU A 23 -6.78 18.11 1.26
N PRO A 24 -6.56 18.58 0.02
CA PRO A 24 -7.08 19.87 -0.44
C PRO A 24 -8.62 19.84 -0.50
N ALA A 25 -9.26 21.00 -0.32
CA ALA A 25 -10.69 21.14 -0.53
C ALA A 25 -11.06 20.91 -2.01
N GLY A 26 -12.23 20.34 -2.26
CA GLY A 26 -12.77 20.13 -3.61
C GLY A 26 -12.31 18.85 -4.32
N LEU A 27 -11.49 18.00 -3.68
CA LEU A 27 -11.18 16.68 -4.23
C LEU A 27 -12.44 15.82 -4.26
N SER A 28 -12.80 15.31 -5.43
CA SER A 28 -13.92 14.37 -5.59
C SER A 28 -13.53 12.99 -5.05
N ILE A 29 -14.38 12.47 -4.16
CA ILE A 29 -14.18 11.17 -3.52
C ILE A 29 -15.19 10.16 -4.03
N ASP A 30 -14.70 9.09 -4.62
CA ASP A 30 -15.46 7.91 -5.01
C ASP A 30 -15.28 6.82 -3.94
N VAL A 31 -16.32 6.61 -3.13
CA VAL A 31 -16.33 5.60 -2.05
C VAL A 31 -16.19 4.19 -2.62
N SER A 32 -16.70 3.95 -3.83
CA SER A 32 -16.62 2.63 -4.46
C SER A 32 -15.17 2.22 -4.75
N LYS A 33 -14.32 3.18 -5.10
CA LYS A 33 -12.87 2.95 -5.30
C LYS A 33 -12.19 2.56 -3.99
N ILE A 34 -12.55 3.20 -2.88
CA ILE A 34 -11.99 2.86 -1.55
C ILE A 34 -12.42 1.45 -1.14
N ASN A 35 -13.69 1.13 -1.27
CA ASN A 35 -14.22 -0.20 -0.96
C ASN A 35 -13.62 -1.28 -1.87
N ASN A 36 -13.29 -0.94 -3.13
CA ASN A 36 -12.58 -1.84 -4.02
C ASN A 36 -11.14 -2.12 -3.53
N GLU A 37 -10.40 -1.13 -3.07
CA GLU A 37 -9.07 -1.35 -2.49
C GLU A 37 -9.14 -2.21 -1.21
N LEU A 38 -10.12 -1.98 -0.36
CA LEU A 38 -10.38 -2.82 0.81
C LEU A 38 -10.68 -4.27 0.41
N ARG A 39 -11.51 -4.48 -0.63
CA ARG A 39 -11.79 -5.81 -1.17
C ARG A 39 -10.53 -6.46 -1.76
N ARG A 40 -9.73 -5.75 -2.54
CA ARG A 40 -8.44 -6.25 -3.07
C ARG A 40 -7.52 -6.73 -1.95
N ARG A 41 -7.42 -5.97 -0.85
CA ARG A 41 -6.64 -6.37 0.32
C ARG A 41 -7.13 -7.68 0.94
N GLN A 42 -8.42 -7.98 0.87
CA GLN A 42 -9.02 -9.21 1.42
C GLN A 42 -8.85 -10.42 0.49
N GLN A 43 -8.62 -10.21 -0.80
CA GLN A 43 -8.43 -11.25 -1.82
C GLN A 43 -7.09 -11.98 -1.68
N GLY A 44 -6.94 -13.06 -2.43
CA GLY A 44 -5.72 -13.86 -2.56
C GLY A 44 -5.94 -15.31 -2.14
N TYR A 45 -5.25 -16.23 -2.83
CA TYR A 45 -5.25 -17.65 -2.51
C TYR A 45 -4.49 -17.91 -1.20
N GLY A 46 -4.94 -18.88 -0.41
CA GLY A 46 -4.32 -19.17 0.88
C GLY A 46 -4.78 -18.28 2.05
N ARG A 47 -5.80 -17.43 1.84
CA ARG A 47 -6.37 -16.57 2.88
C ARG A 47 -7.21 -17.39 3.87
N GLY A 48 -7.18 -16.97 5.13
CA GLY A 48 -7.92 -17.62 6.22
C GLY A 48 -9.42 -17.37 6.18
N GLY A 49 -10.17 -18.15 6.96
CA GLY A 49 -11.64 -18.10 7.00
C GLY A 49 -12.24 -16.75 7.44
N ARG A 50 -11.47 -15.90 8.12
CA ARG A 50 -11.91 -14.55 8.53
C ARG A 50 -12.28 -13.67 7.35
N MET A 51 -11.59 -13.82 6.20
CA MET A 51 -11.87 -13.05 4.99
C MET A 51 -13.27 -13.32 4.40
N LYS A 52 -13.93 -14.43 4.84
CA LYS A 52 -15.32 -14.72 4.46
C LYS A 52 -16.35 -14.03 5.36
N ILE A 53 -15.95 -13.62 6.57
CA ILE A 53 -16.81 -12.96 7.55
C ILE A 53 -16.78 -11.45 7.32
N GLU A 54 -15.58 -10.89 7.19
CA GLU A 54 -15.37 -9.46 7.04
C GLU A 54 -15.57 -9.05 5.56
N THR A 55 -16.49 -8.13 5.32
CA THR A 55 -16.63 -7.39 4.07
C THR A 55 -16.37 -5.94 4.38
N ASP A 56 -15.11 -5.55 4.26
CA ASP A 56 -14.67 -4.21 4.65
C ASP A 56 -15.30 -3.14 3.76
N THR A 57 -16.00 -2.20 4.38
CA THR A 57 -16.52 -0.99 3.77
C THR A 57 -16.22 0.21 4.66
N VAL A 58 -15.94 1.34 4.03
CA VAL A 58 -15.67 2.58 4.75
C VAL A 58 -16.97 3.34 5.01
N GLU A 59 -17.09 3.91 6.21
CA GLU A 59 -18.08 4.92 6.55
C GLU A 59 -17.35 6.22 6.94
N PHE A 60 -17.76 7.35 6.33
CA PHE A 60 -17.19 8.66 6.62
C PHE A 60 -18.05 9.38 7.66
N LEU A 61 -17.39 9.87 8.70
CA LEU A 61 -18.03 10.60 9.80
C LEU A 61 -17.87 12.13 9.65
N SER A 62 -16.83 12.59 8.95
CA SER A 62 -16.54 14.01 8.74
C SER A 62 -15.63 14.26 7.55
N GLY A 63 -15.45 15.54 7.18
CA GLY A 63 -14.47 16.01 6.19
C GLY A 63 -14.87 15.88 4.74
N ILE A 64 -16.01 15.23 4.44
CA ILE A 64 -16.55 15.07 3.09
C ILE A 64 -18.02 15.54 3.07
N ARG A 65 -18.37 16.30 2.03
CA ARG A 65 -19.74 16.74 1.78
C ARG A 65 -20.06 16.70 0.29
N HIS A 66 -21.19 16.08 -0.07
CA HIS A 66 -21.60 15.90 -1.47
C HIS A 66 -20.50 15.30 -2.35
N GLY A 67 -19.77 14.29 -1.80
CA GLY A 67 -18.70 13.59 -2.50
C GLY A 67 -17.40 14.39 -2.68
N LYS A 68 -17.25 15.55 -2.02
CA LYS A 68 -16.04 16.38 -2.11
C LYS A 68 -15.44 16.64 -0.72
N THR A 69 -14.11 16.68 -0.66
CA THR A 69 -13.36 17.06 0.56
C THR A 69 -13.60 18.51 0.90
N LEU A 70 -13.56 18.84 2.21
CA LEU A 70 -13.77 20.19 2.73
C LEU A 70 -12.46 20.90 3.08
N GLY A 71 -11.28 20.21 2.98
CA GLY A 71 -10.00 20.70 3.50
C GLY A 71 -9.86 20.54 5.03
N SER A 72 -10.89 20.06 5.72
CA SER A 72 -10.88 19.73 7.14
C SER A 72 -10.50 18.25 7.37
N PRO A 73 -10.18 17.83 8.61
CA PRO A 73 -9.89 16.44 8.93
C PRO A 73 -11.03 15.50 8.51
N ILE A 74 -10.68 14.39 7.88
CA ILE A 74 -11.60 13.31 7.49
C ILE A 74 -11.51 12.23 8.54
N ALA A 75 -12.60 11.94 9.23
CA ALA A 75 -12.73 10.77 10.09
C ALA A 75 -13.51 9.69 9.35
N LEU A 76 -12.99 8.47 9.42
CA LEU A 76 -13.63 7.29 8.82
C LEU A 76 -13.57 6.09 9.75
N THR A 77 -14.53 5.17 9.57
CA THR A 77 -14.59 3.90 10.29
C THR A 77 -14.74 2.73 9.32
N ILE A 78 -14.25 1.56 9.79
CA ILE A 78 -14.46 0.25 9.17
C ILE A 78 -14.94 -0.68 10.27
N GLU A 79 -16.18 -1.13 10.18
CA GLU A 79 -16.78 -2.02 11.17
C GLU A 79 -16.09 -3.39 11.19
N ASN A 80 -15.92 -3.98 12.38
CA ASN A 80 -15.51 -5.35 12.56
C ASN A 80 -16.74 -6.23 12.79
N LYS A 81 -17.17 -6.99 11.81
CA LYS A 81 -18.36 -7.85 11.92
C LYS A 81 -18.21 -8.97 12.93
N ASP A 82 -16.98 -9.45 13.15
CA ASP A 82 -16.68 -10.49 14.16
C ASP A 82 -16.84 -9.96 15.61
N PHE A 83 -16.92 -8.64 15.81
CA PHE A 83 -17.08 -8.03 17.15
C PHE A 83 -18.29 -8.56 17.93
N VAL A 84 -19.35 -8.97 17.25
CA VAL A 84 -20.53 -9.58 17.90
C VAL A 84 -20.18 -10.74 18.83
N HIS A 85 -19.09 -11.48 18.54
CA HIS A 85 -18.60 -12.61 19.34
C HIS A 85 -17.53 -12.21 20.36
N TRP A 86 -17.20 -10.90 20.47
CA TRP A 86 -16.10 -10.38 21.28
C TRP A 86 -16.52 -9.27 22.24
N GLN A 87 -17.81 -8.93 22.31
CA GLN A 87 -18.32 -7.76 23.04
C GLN A 87 -17.89 -7.74 24.51
N GLU A 88 -17.96 -8.89 25.21
CA GLU A 88 -17.52 -8.99 26.60
C GLU A 88 -15.97 -8.92 26.71
N VAL A 89 -15.25 -9.67 25.85
CA VAL A 89 -13.78 -9.77 25.90
C VAL A 89 -13.11 -8.46 25.55
N MET A 90 -13.69 -7.69 24.61
CA MET A 90 -13.17 -6.42 24.11
C MET A 90 -13.95 -5.22 24.63
N SER A 91 -14.66 -5.37 25.76
CA SER A 91 -15.38 -4.26 26.40
C SER A 91 -14.40 -3.17 26.83
N SER A 92 -14.74 -1.91 26.53
CA SER A 92 -14.04 -0.74 27.07
C SER A 92 -14.48 -0.38 28.48
N GLU A 93 -15.56 -0.99 28.97
CA GLU A 93 -16.13 -0.73 30.29
C GLU A 93 -15.75 -1.83 31.29
N ILE A 94 -15.77 -1.46 32.56
CA ILE A 94 -15.54 -2.42 33.65
C ILE A 94 -16.75 -3.35 33.70
N LEU A 95 -16.47 -4.63 33.58
CA LEU A 95 -17.50 -5.67 33.71
C LEU A 95 -17.71 -6.02 35.18
N GLU A 96 -18.97 -6.18 35.59
CA GLU A 96 -19.32 -6.61 36.95
C GLU A 96 -18.85 -8.04 37.25
N THR A 97 -18.75 -8.86 36.22
CA THR A 97 -18.27 -10.25 36.29
C THR A 97 -17.30 -10.52 35.18
N GLU A 98 -16.28 -11.35 35.42
CA GLU A 98 -15.38 -11.79 34.37
C GLU A 98 -16.10 -12.50 33.25
N PRO A 99 -15.69 -12.29 31.97
CA PRO A 99 -16.24 -13.03 30.83
C PRO A 99 -16.12 -14.55 31.07
N LYS A 100 -17.15 -15.30 30.71
CA LYS A 100 -17.13 -16.77 30.81
C LYS A 100 -15.96 -17.42 30.08
N ASN A 101 -15.48 -16.77 29.04
CA ASN A 101 -14.28 -17.14 28.29
C ASN A 101 -13.45 -15.89 28.02
N PRO A 102 -12.51 -15.52 28.88
CA PRO A 102 -11.73 -14.27 28.79
C PRO A 102 -10.77 -14.29 27.60
N ARG A 103 -10.55 -15.46 26.95
CA ARG A 103 -9.62 -15.63 25.82
C ARG A 103 -8.22 -15.04 26.10
N LYS A 104 -7.78 -15.08 27.36
CA LYS A 104 -6.46 -14.62 27.78
C LYS A 104 -5.37 -15.39 27.02
N VAL A 105 -4.31 -14.69 26.62
CA VAL A 105 -3.15 -15.26 25.92
C VAL A 105 -1.91 -15.10 26.77
N THR A 106 -1.35 -16.25 27.23
CA THR A 106 -0.12 -16.28 28.05
C THR A 106 1.06 -16.92 27.33
N ARG A 107 0.83 -17.54 26.15
CA ARG A 107 1.85 -18.25 25.36
C ARG A 107 2.20 -17.46 24.10
N PRO A 108 3.29 -16.64 24.13
CA PRO A 108 3.66 -15.79 23.02
C PRO A 108 4.04 -16.59 21.77
N ARG A 109 3.71 -16.06 20.62
CA ARG A 109 4.09 -16.61 19.31
C ARG A 109 5.50 -16.16 18.93
N PRO A 110 6.44 -17.07 18.63
CA PRO A 110 7.74 -16.72 18.10
C PRO A 110 7.62 -15.87 16.82
N GLY A 111 8.37 -14.76 16.76
CA GLY A 111 8.34 -13.86 15.62
C GLY A 111 7.15 -12.89 15.56
N HIS A 112 6.26 -12.87 16.57
CA HIS A 112 5.18 -11.90 16.73
C HIS A 112 5.53 -10.85 17.80
N ALA A 113 4.70 -9.81 17.90
CA ALA A 113 4.89 -8.74 18.90
C ALA A 113 4.52 -9.15 20.33
N ASP A 114 3.95 -10.34 20.53
CA ASP A 114 3.34 -10.77 21.80
C ASP A 114 4.28 -10.59 23.00
N LEU A 115 5.44 -11.24 22.99
CA LEU A 115 6.37 -11.20 24.11
C LEU A 115 7.03 -9.82 24.29
N PRO A 116 7.67 -9.22 23.27
CA PRO A 116 8.30 -7.90 23.45
C PRO A 116 7.29 -6.81 23.78
N GLY A 117 6.06 -6.90 23.26
CA GLY A 117 4.98 -5.98 23.59
C GLY A 117 4.50 -6.16 25.03
N GLY A 118 4.27 -7.42 25.47
CA GLY A 118 3.88 -7.72 26.85
C GLY A 118 4.92 -7.19 27.86
N GLN A 119 6.21 -7.37 27.58
CA GLN A 119 7.30 -6.83 28.39
C GLN A 119 7.32 -5.29 28.38
N LYS A 120 7.16 -4.67 27.20
CA LYS A 120 7.18 -3.22 27.04
C LYS A 120 6.06 -2.54 27.83
N PHE A 121 4.84 -3.04 27.71
CA PHE A 121 3.64 -2.49 28.33
C PHE A 121 3.31 -3.10 29.69
N GLN A 122 4.12 -4.07 30.16
CA GLN A 122 3.99 -4.75 31.45
C GLN A 122 2.63 -5.43 31.65
N THR A 123 2.01 -5.92 30.54
CA THR A 123 0.79 -6.71 30.60
C THR A 123 1.09 -8.21 30.64
N ARG A 124 0.24 -8.96 31.37
CA ARG A 124 0.28 -10.42 31.43
C ARG A 124 -0.81 -11.08 30.59
N ASP A 125 -1.68 -10.29 29.98
CA ASP A 125 -2.54 -10.75 28.91
C ASP A 125 -1.99 -10.26 27.57
N LEU A 126 -1.34 -11.16 26.84
CA LEU A 126 -0.75 -10.84 25.54
C LEU A 126 -1.81 -10.55 24.47
N ARG A 127 -3.10 -10.72 24.79
CA ARG A 127 -4.20 -10.27 23.95
C ARG A 127 -4.17 -8.78 23.75
N ASP A 128 -3.87 -7.99 24.79
CA ASP A 128 -3.74 -6.53 24.70
C ASP A 128 -2.73 -6.08 23.64
N ILE A 129 -1.72 -6.91 23.38
CA ILE A 129 -0.69 -6.64 22.38
C ILE A 129 -1.12 -7.12 20.99
N LEU A 130 -1.57 -8.38 20.91
CA LEU A 130 -1.84 -9.03 19.62
C LEU A 130 -3.02 -8.39 18.87
N GLU A 131 -3.98 -7.83 19.59
CA GLU A 131 -5.15 -7.17 18.99
C GLU A 131 -4.73 -5.98 18.12
N ARG A 132 -3.83 -5.12 18.60
CA ARG A 132 -3.32 -3.98 17.84
C ARG A 132 -2.19 -4.36 16.89
N ALA A 133 -1.36 -5.35 17.21
CA ALA A 133 -0.28 -5.84 16.34
C ALA A 133 -0.78 -6.62 15.12
N SER A 134 -2.05 -6.96 15.10
CA SER A 134 -2.69 -7.70 14.01
C SER A 134 -2.64 -6.94 12.69
N ALA A 135 -2.43 -7.66 11.58
CA ALA A 135 -2.51 -7.11 10.23
C ALA A 135 -3.93 -6.60 9.86
N ARG A 136 -4.96 -6.82 10.71
CA ARG A 136 -6.30 -6.23 10.56
C ARG A 136 -6.24 -4.69 10.48
N GLU A 137 -5.35 -4.06 11.24
CA GLU A 137 -5.10 -2.63 11.27
C GLU A 137 -4.82 -2.05 9.86
N THR A 138 -4.22 -2.84 8.98
CA THR A 138 -3.90 -2.39 7.61
C THR A 138 -5.13 -2.08 6.76
N ALA A 139 -6.34 -2.50 7.13
CA ALA A 139 -7.55 -2.06 6.45
C ALA A 139 -7.75 -0.54 6.55
N ALA A 140 -7.49 0.04 7.72
CA ALA A 140 -7.52 1.50 7.90
C ALA A 140 -6.42 2.19 7.08
N ARG A 141 -5.20 1.62 6.99
CA ARG A 141 -4.14 2.16 6.12
C ARG A 141 -4.53 2.13 4.65
N VAL A 142 -5.15 1.04 4.19
CA VAL A 142 -5.62 0.90 2.80
C VAL A 142 -6.71 1.92 2.49
N ALA A 143 -7.64 2.18 3.42
CA ALA A 143 -8.64 3.23 3.24
C ALA A 143 -7.99 4.63 3.12
N CYS A 144 -7.01 4.95 3.98
CA CYS A 144 -6.23 6.19 3.89
C CYS A 144 -5.45 6.29 2.57
N GLY A 145 -4.79 5.20 2.17
CA GLY A 145 -4.05 5.12 0.90
C GLY A 145 -4.95 5.23 -0.33
N ALA A 146 -6.19 4.74 -0.26
CA ALA A 146 -7.17 4.88 -1.32
C ALA A 146 -7.63 6.34 -1.51
N LEU A 147 -7.72 7.12 -0.43
CA LEU A 147 -7.89 8.58 -0.52
C LEU A 147 -6.68 9.25 -1.17
N ALA A 148 -5.46 8.86 -0.79
CA ALA A 148 -4.24 9.35 -1.41
C ALA A 148 -4.16 9.00 -2.89
N LYS A 149 -4.53 7.78 -3.31
CA LYS A 149 -4.60 7.38 -4.73
C LYS A 149 -5.57 8.25 -5.52
N GLN A 150 -6.70 8.64 -4.94
CA GLN A 150 -7.66 9.52 -5.62
C GLN A 150 -7.11 10.93 -5.80
N LEU A 151 -6.33 11.45 -4.84
CA LEU A 151 -5.59 12.70 -5.01
C LEU A 151 -4.55 12.56 -6.13
N LEU A 152 -3.72 11.52 -6.09
CA LEU A 152 -2.67 11.28 -7.07
C LEU A 152 -3.23 11.08 -8.49
N GLY A 153 -4.38 10.43 -8.60
CA GLY A 153 -5.08 10.23 -9.87
C GLY A 153 -5.48 11.54 -10.57
N GLN A 154 -5.67 12.66 -9.82
CA GLN A 154 -5.93 13.98 -10.43
C GLN A 154 -4.71 14.50 -11.21
N PHE A 155 -3.53 13.94 -10.95
CA PHE A 155 -2.26 14.27 -11.62
C PHE A 155 -1.80 13.19 -12.58
N GLY A 156 -2.66 12.18 -12.86
CA GLY A 156 -2.36 11.07 -13.75
C GLY A 156 -1.42 10.01 -13.16
N ILE A 157 -1.09 10.08 -11.86
CA ILE A 157 -0.26 9.09 -11.19
C ILE A 157 -1.11 7.87 -10.87
N ASP A 158 -0.66 6.68 -11.29
CA ASP A 158 -1.29 5.39 -10.99
C ASP A 158 -0.31 4.46 -10.28
N ILE A 159 -0.82 3.60 -9.39
CA ILE A 159 -0.02 2.71 -8.56
C ILE A 159 -0.63 1.32 -8.58
N LYS A 160 0.17 0.32 -8.92
CA LYS A 160 -0.19 -1.09 -8.98
C LYS A 160 0.85 -1.94 -8.28
N SER A 161 0.46 -3.14 -7.88
CA SER A 161 1.38 -4.13 -7.33
C SER A 161 1.17 -5.50 -7.95
N HIS A 162 2.19 -6.34 -7.86
CA HIS A 162 2.11 -7.75 -8.17
C HIS A 162 3.03 -8.58 -7.25
N VAL A 163 2.74 -9.87 -7.17
CA VAL A 163 3.60 -10.83 -6.45
C VAL A 163 4.61 -11.38 -7.42
N ILE A 164 5.90 -11.30 -7.05
CA ILE A 164 6.99 -11.78 -7.89
C ILE A 164 7.61 -13.08 -7.39
N LYS A 165 7.46 -13.38 -6.09
CA LYS A 165 8.01 -14.60 -5.49
C LYS A 165 7.18 -15.06 -4.29
N LEU A 166 7.04 -16.37 -4.13
CA LEU A 166 6.42 -16.98 -2.94
C LEU A 166 7.23 -18.21 -2.50
N GLY A 167 7.72 -18.19 -1.25
CA GLY A 167 8.50 -19.28 -0.69
C GLY A 167 9.69 -19.67 -1.57
N SER A 168 9.77 -20.92 -1.97
CA SER A 168 10.85 -21.48 -2.82
C SER A 168 10.61 -21.34 -4.32
N VAL A 169 9.42 -20.89 -4.77
CA VAL A 169 9.15 -20.64 -6.19
C VAL A 169 10.01 -19.45 -6.63
N PRO A 170 10.86 -19.58 -7.64
CA PRO A 170 11.72 -18.50 -8.13
C PRO A 170 10.88 -17.38 -8.77
N GLU A 171 11.48 -16.21 -8.87
CA GLU A 171 10.91 -15.11 -9.65
C GLU A 171 10.82 -15.51 -11.15
N SER A 172 9.85 -14.95 -11.85
CA SER A 172 9.81 -15.03 -13.31
C SER A 172 11.10 -14.42 -13.88
N PRO A 173 11.75 -15.09 -14.87
CA PRO A 173 12.97 -14.56 -15.46
C PRO A 173 12.74 -13.29 -16.31
N LEU A 174 11.49 -12.99 -16.65
CA LEU A 174 11.11 -11.83 -17.45
C LEU A 174 10.70 -10.68 -16.53
N GLU A 175 11.36 -9.54 -16.67
CA GLU A 175 10.91 -8.30 -16.04
C GLU A 175 9.53 -7.94 -16.59
N LYS A 176 8.60 -7.58 -15.69
CA LYS A 176 7.22 -7.25 -16.06
C LYS A 176 7.08 -5.77 -16.31
N THR A 177 6.47 -5.44 -17.43
CA THR A 177 6.12 -4.06 -17.80
C THR A 177 4.94 -3.55 -16.96
N TRP A 178 4.72 -2.23 -16.97
CA TRP A 178 3.50 -1.66 -16.38
C TRP A 178 2.24 -2.30 -16.95
N GLU A 179 2.21 -2.51 -18.27
CA GLU A 179 1.07 -3.08 -18.98
C GLU A 179 0.79 -4.52 -18.52
N ASP A 180 1.82 -5.32 -18.30
CA ASP A 180 1.67 -6.68 -17.75
C ASP A 180 1.02 -6.65 -16.37
N ILE A 181 1.49 -5.75 -15.48
CA ILE A 181 1.00 -5.60 -14.12
C ILE A 181 -0.42 -5.02 -14.11
N ALA A 182 -0.70 -4.04 -14.97
CA ALA A 182 -2.01 -3.38 -15.04
C ALA A 182 -3.10 -4.31 -15.60
N ASN A 183 -2.72 -5.29 -16.42
CA ASN A 183 -3.62 -6.26 -17.04
C ASN A 183 -3.80 -7.56 -16.24
N ILE A 184 -3.23 -7.68 -15.03
CA ILE A 184 -3.50 -8.83 -14.15
C ILE A 184 -5.01 -8.91 -13.93
N LYS A 185 -5.57 -10.10 -14.13
CA LYS A 185 -7.00 -10.34 -13.97
C LYS A 185 -7.43 -10.06 -12.52
N PRO A 186 -8.59 -9.41 -12.29
CA PRO A 186 -9.06 -9.08 -10.94
C PRO A 186 -9.27 -10.29 -10.02
N ASP A 187 -9.43 -11.48 -10.59
CA ASP A 187 -9.62 -12.76 -9.90
C ASP A 187 -8.35 -13.62 -9.87
N ALA A 188 -7.20 -13.09 -10.31
CA ALA A 188 -5.92 -13.79 -10.24
C ALA A 188 -5.64 -14.25 -8.80
N PRO A 189 -5.33 -15.54 -8.58
CA PRO A 189 -5.25 -16.12 -7.24
C PRO A 189 -4.23 -15.43 -6.33
N LEU A 190 -3.09 -15.04 -6.87
CA LEU A 190 -1.99 -14.46 -6.10
C LEU A 190 -1.56 -13.07 -6.58
N ASN A 191 -2.31 -12.49 -7.55
CA ASN A 191 -1.96 -11.21 -8.16
C ASN A 191 -0.55 -11.24 -8.79
N CYS A 192 -0.21 -12.30 -9.52
CA CYS A 192 1.05 -12.47 -10.22
C CYS A 192 0.87 -12.18 -11.71
N ALA A 193 1.81 -11.42 -12.31
CA ALA A 193 1.77 -11.08 -13.74
C ALA A 193 2.31 -12.20 -14.67
N ASP A 194 2.64 -13.36 -14.12
CA ASP A 194 3.14 -14.52 -14.84
C ASP A 194 2.31 -15.76 -14.48
N GLU A 195 1.54 -16.28 -15.42
CA GLU A 195 0.59 -17.37 -15.16
C GLU A 195 1.29 -18.69 -14.77
N GLU A 196 2.47 -18.98 -15.32
CA GLU A 196 3.22 -20.20 -14.96
C GLU A 196 3.76 -20.11 -13.54
N THR A 197 4.40 -18.98 -13.22
CA THR A 197 4.89 -18.69 -11.85
C THR A 197 3.72 -18.69 -10.85
N GLU A 198 2.57 -18.11 -11.19
CA GLU A 198 1.39 -18.09 -10.31
C GLU A 198 0.89 -19.51 -10.02
N SER A 199 0.81 -20.35 -11.04
CA SER A 199 0.39 -21.75 -10.89
C SER A 199 1.31 -22.54 -9.96
N ALA A 200 2.62 -22.35 -10.08
CA ALA A 200 3.61 -22.97 -9.19
C ALA A 200 3.48 -22.44 -7.76
N MET A 201 3.23 -21.15 -7.57
CA MET A 201 2.98 -20.55 -6.26
C MET A 201 1.71 -21.10 -5.60
N VAL A 202 0.62 -21.27 -6.34
CA VAL A 202 -0.63 -21.86 -5.85
C VAL A 202 -0.40 -23.29 -5.36
N ALA A 203 0.32 -24.13 -6.10
CA ALA A 203 0.67 -25.48 -5.69
C ALA A 203 1.51 -25.50 -4.40
N LEU A 204 2.43 -24.53 -4.24
CA LEU A 204 3.21 -24.40 -3.01
C LEU A 204 2.34 -23.98 -1.81
N VAL A 205 1.34 -23.11 -2.01
CA VAL A 205 0.38 -22.73 -0.96
C VAL A 205 -0.40 -23.96 -0.47
N ASP A 206 -0.86 -24.83 -1.38
CA ASP A 206 -1.57 -26.07 -1.01
C ASP A 206 -0.67 -27.03 -0.22
N THR A 207 0.60 -27.12 -0.63
CA THR A 207 1.61 -27.88 0.10
C THR A 207 1.80 -27.34 1.52
N ALA A 208 2.03 -26.05 1.68
CA ALA A 208 2.19 -25.40 2.99
C ALA A 208 0.95 -25.57 3.87
N LYS A 209 -0.26 -25.48 3.29
CA LYS A 209 -1.53 -25.71 3.98
C LYS A 209 -1.62 -27.12 4.53
N THR A 210 -1.17 -28.11 3.76
CA THR A 210 -1.17 -29.52 4.17
C THR A 210 -0.20 -29.76 5.34
N TYR A 211 0.96 -29.10 5.34
CA TYR A 211 1.94 -29.17 6.43
C TYR A 211 1.58 -28.31 7.65
N GLY A 212 0.53 -27.48 7.57
CA GLY A 212 0.16 -26.57 8.66
C GLY A 212 1.14 -25.40 8.83
N ASP A 213 1.85 -25.03 7.77
CA ASP A 213 2.89 -24.01 7.73
C ASP A 213 2.45 -22.73 6.98
N THR A 214 3.31 -21.72 6.92
CA THR A 214 3.07 -20.44 6.26
C THR A 214 4.21 -20.07 5.32
N LEU A 215 3.91 -19.21 4.35
CA LEU A 215 4.85 -18.78 3.32
C LEU A 215 5.04 -17.26 3.35
N GLY A 216 6.30 -16.86 3.28
CA GLY A 216 6.72 -15.51 2.93
C GLY A 216 6.95 -15.37 1.43
N GLY A 217 7.36 -14.18 0.99
CA GLY A 217 7.63 -13.92 -0.42
C GLY A 217 7.97 -12.47 -0.68
N ILE A 218 7.92 -12.09 -1.95
CA ILE A 218 8.28 -10.76 -2.42
C ILE A 218 7.13 -10.22 -3.28
N PHE A 219 6.71 -9.00 -2.99
CA PHE A 219 5.82 -8.23 -3.85
C PHE A 219 6.55 -7.01 -4.40
N GLU A 220 6.16 -6.57 -5.58
CA GLU A 220 6.60 -5.31 -6.17
C GLU A 220 5.43 -4.34 -6.27
N VAL A 221 5.69 -3.06 -5.98
CA VAL A 221 4.78 -1.93 -6.19
C VAL A 221 5.40 -1.01 -7.22
N VAL A 222 4.65 -0.71 -8.26
CA VAL A 222 5.05 0.19 -9.34
C VAL A 222 4.15 1.42 -9.35
N ALA A 223 4.75 2.61 -9.41
CA ALA A 223 4.02 3.85 -9.65
C ALA A 223 4.45 4.48 -10.96
N LYS A 224 3.49 4.77 -11.83
CA LYS A 224 3.67 5.37 -13.15
C LYS A 224 3.28 6.84 -13.15
N ASN A 225 3.89 7.62 -14.04
CA ASN A 225 3.64 9.05 -14.23
C ASN A 225 3.97 9.92 -13.01
N VAL A 226 4.88 9.48 -12.18
CA VAL A 226 5.35 10.28 -11.04
C VAL A 226 6.21 11.44 -11.57
N PRO A 227 5.90 12.72 -11.23
CA PRO A 227 6.64 13.86 -11.75
C PRO A 227 8.08 13.86 -11.24
N VAL A 228 8.99 14.38 -12.05
CA VAL A 228 10.37 14.69 -11.63
C VAL A 228 10.34 15.67 -10.45
N GLY A 229 11.24 15.45 -9.48
CA GLY A 229 11.53 16.44 -8.46
C GLY A 229 10.68 16.34 -7.19
N LEU A 230 10.03 15.19 -6.91
CA LEU A 230 9.51 14.89 -5.57
C LEU A 230 10.63 14.39 -4.67
N GLY A 231 10.58 14.76 -3.39
CA GLY A 231 11.67 14.52 -2.46
C GLY A 231 12.81 15.52 -2.61
N SER A 232 13.89 15.34 -1.86
CA SER A 232 15.05 16.24 -1.87
C SER A 232 16.33 15.50 -1.51
N HIS A 233 17.46 15.98 -2.05
CA HIS A 233 18.81 15.53 -1.68
C HIS A 233 19.42 16.37 -0.55
N THR A 234 18.78 17.49 -0.20
CA THR A 234 19.37 18.54 0.67
C THR A 234 19.37 18.15 2.14
N SER A 235 18.46 17.26 2.56
CA SER A 235 18.34 16.78 3.94
C SER A 235 18.02 15.29 3.94
N TRP A 236 18.59 14.52 4.89
CA TRP A 236 18.34 13.09 5.01
C TRP A 236 16.84 12.76 5.23
N SER A 237 16.12 13.61 5.96
CA SER A 237 14.69 13.46 6.26
C SER A 237 13.78 13.74 5.07
N GLU A 238 14.30 14.43 4.04
CA GLU A 238 13.54 14.78 2.84
C GLU A 238 13.77 13.81 1.68
N LYS A 239 14.76 12.92 1.83
CA LYS A 239 15.02 11.88 0.84
C LYS A 239 13.82 10.93 0.71
N LEU A 240 13.28 10.85 -0.50
CA LEU A 240 12.06 10.07 -0.75
C LEU A 240 12.28 8.56 -0.58
N ASP A 241 13.47 8.06 -0.93
CA ASP A 241 13.88 6.69 -0.70
C ASP A 241 13.78 6.28 0.79
N GLY A 242 14.26 7.17 1.68
CA GLY A 242 14.15 6.96 3.14
C GLY A 242 12.70 6.94 3.63
N ARG A 243 11.85 7.85 3.13
CA ARG A 243 10.42 7.90 3.49
C ARG A 243 9.65 6.66 2.99
N ILE A 244 9.93 6.22 1.77
CA ILE A 244 9.36 4.99 1.20
C ILE A 244 9.82 3.78 2.02
N ALA A 245 11.11 3.70 2.36
CA ALA A 245 11.64 2.62 3.18
C ALA A 245 10.95 2.54 4.54
N GLN A 246 10.77 3.65 5.23
CA GLN A 246 10.05 3.72 6.50
C GLN A 246 8.59 3.23 6.35
N ALA A 247 7.89 3.68 5.31
CA ALA A 247 6.51 3.31 5.06
C ALA A 247 6.37 1.80 4.84
N PHE A 248 7.19 1.19 3.98
CA PHE A 248 7.16 -0.24 3.68
C PHE A 248 7.61 -1.10 4.87
N MET A 249 8.68 -0.70 5.58
CA MET A 249 9.15 -1.40 6.77
C MET A 249 8.15 -1.37 7.93
N SER A 250 7.18 -0.44 7.91
CA SER A 250 6.09 -0.37 8.88
C SER A 250 4.97 -1.39 8.61
N ILE A 251 4.95 -2.05 7.46
CA ILE A 251 3.97 -3.09 7.11
C ILE A 251 4.29 -4.36 7.89
N GLN A 252 3.27 -4.99 8.47
CA GLN A 252 3.44 -6.22 9.22
C GLN A 252 4.12 -7.31 8.37
N ALA A 253 5.08 -8.00 8.95
CA ALA A 253 5.90 -9.05 8.36
C ALA A 253 6.91 -8.59 7.28
N VAL A 254 6.91 -7.37 6.82
CA VAL A 254 7.99 -6.85 5.95
C VAL A 254 9.29 -6.76 6.75
N LYS A 255 10.39 -7.29 6.19
CA LYS A 255 11.72 -7.37 6.83
C LYS A 255 12.84 -6.79 5.99
N ALA A 256 12.56 -6.51 4.72
CA ALA A 256 13.47 -5.80 3.83
C ALA A 256 12.67 -5.06 2.75
N ILE A 257 13.31 -4.04 2.17
CA ILE A 257 12.83 -3.28 1.02
C ILE A 257 13.96 -3.14 0.01
N GLU A 258 13.61 -3.09 -1.27
CA GLU A 258 14.52 -2.82 -2.37
C GLU A 258 13.91 -1.76 -3.28
N ILE A 259 14.70 -0.82 -3.76
CA ILE A 259 14.32 0.20 -4.74
C ILE A 259 15.06 -0.10 -6.04
N GLY A 260 14.33 -0.24 -7.13
CA GLY A 260 14.87 -0.70 -8.41
C GLY A 260 15.44 -2.13 -8.29
N THR A 261 16.65 -2.33 -8.80
CA THR A 261 17.34 -3.63 -8.78
C THR A 261 18.54 -3.65 -7.83
N ALA A 262 18.41 -3.00 -6.67
CA ALA A 262 19.51 -2.72 -5.74
C ALA A 262 20.28 -3.96 -5.30
N VAL A 263 19.59 -5.07 -4.98
CA VAL A 263 20.22 -6.34 -4.57
C VAL A 263 21.12 -6.89 -5.67
N THR A 264 20.62 -6.93 -6.91
CA THR A 264 21.40 -7.38 -8.07
C THR A 264 22.55 -6.41 -8.38
N ASN A 265 22.31 -5.12 -8.27
CA ASN A 265 23.28 -4.06 -8.58
C ASN A 265 24.50 -4.09 -7.62
N SER A 266 24.29 -4.49 -6.38
CA SER A 266 25.37 -4.53 -5.37
C SER A 266 26.55 -5.45 -5.74
N GLY A 267 26.35 -6.38 -6.67
CA GLY A 267 27.37 -7.31 -7.16
C GLY A 267 28.00 -6.91 -8.50
N LYS A 268 27.71 -5.71 -9.04
CA LYS A 268 28.15 -5.27 -10.37
C LYS A 268 29.07 -4.04 -10.32
N PHE A 269 29.75 -3.78 -11.43
CA PHE A 269 30.50 -2.53 -11.58
C PHE A 269 29.54 -1.35 -11.83
N GLY A 270 29.94 -0.14 -11.41
CA GLY A 270 29.11 1.05 -11.55
C GLY A 270 28.69 1.37 -13.00
N SER A 271 29.57 1.12 -13.98
CA SER A 271 29.27 1.27 -15.40
C SER A 271 28.18 0.31 -15.93
N GLU A 272 27.92 -0.78 -15.21
CA GLU A 272 26.87 -1.75 -15.57
C GLU A 272 25.54 -1.46 -14.87
N VAL A 273 25.54 -0.52 -13.92
CA VAL A 273 24.40 -0.25 -13.03
C VAL A 273 23.72 1.07 -13.33
N HIS A 274 24.51 2.16 -13.48
CA HIS A 274 23.92 3.49 -13.60
C HIS A 274 23.15 3.67 -14.90
N ASP A 275 21.95 4.25 -14.79
CA ASP A 275 21.05 4.47 -15.90
C ASP A 275 21.57 5.67 -16.72
N GLU A 276 22.01 5.44 -17.97
CA GLU A 276 22.53 6.47 -18.85
C GLU A 276 21.42 7.45 -19.24
N ILE A 277 21.75 8.75 -19.28
CA ILE A 277 20.81 9.84 -19.53
C ILE A 277 20.88 10.27 -20.99
N PHE A 278 19.74 10.38 -21.65
CA PHE A 278 19.58 10.80 -23.03
C PHE A 278 18.64 11.99 -23.14
N TRP A 279 18.91 12.86 -24.10
CA TRP A 279 17.97 13.88 -24.51
C TRP A 279 16.90 13.23 -25.41
N ALA A 280 15.65 13.23 -24.98
CA ALA A 280 14.52 12.87 -25.84
C ALA A 280 14.07 14.15 -26.54
N GLU A 281 14.40 14.30 -27.85
CA GLU A 281 13.82 15.40 -28.63
C GLU A 281 12.30 15.38 -28.44
N PRO A 282 11.68 16.55 -28.13
CA PRO A 282 10.23 16.65 -28.09
C PRO A 282 9.72 16.25 -29.47
N GLN A 283 9.18 15.06 -29.62
CA GLN A 283 8.44 14.74 -30.83
C GLN A 283 7.41 15.83 -30.97
N ALA A 284 7.55 16.64 -32.04
CA ALA A 284 6.58 17.67 -32.37
C ALA A 284 5.22 17.00 -32.32
N SER A 285 4.48 17.29 -31.26
CA SER A 285 3.16 16.71 -31.06
C SER A 285 2.45 16.84 -32.40
N ALA A 286 1.88 15.76 -32.87
CA ALA A 286 1.03 15.78 -34.03
C ALA A 286 -0.10 16.80 -33.82
N ARG A 287 0.25 18.08 -34.03
CA ARG A 287 -0.69 19.16 -34.20
C ARG A 287 -1.38 18.87 -35.51
N GLY A 288 -2.60 18.43 -35.42
CA GLY A 288 -3.53 18.50 -36.50
C GLY A 288 -3.66 17.22 -37.30
N LYS A 289 -4.58 16.38 -36.90
CA LYS A 289 -5.66 15.96 -37.81
C LYS A 289 -6.93 15.97 -36.94
N ASN A 290 -7.52 17.15 -36.81
CA ASN A 290 -8.93 17.26 -36.52
C ASN A 290 -9.69 16.62 -37.67
N THR A 291 -10.06 15.37 -37.55
CA THR A 291 -11.22 14.84 -38.25
C THR A 291 -12.42 15.31 -37.46
N ALA A 292 -13.01 16.37 -37.95
CA ALA A 292 -14.29 16.87 -37.48
C ALA A 292 -15.34 15.75 -37.65
N VAL A 293 -15.75 15.15 -36.54
CA VAL A 293 -17.02 14.43 -36.45
C VAL A 293 -18.04 15.46 -36.03
N THR A 294 -18.81 15.93 -37.03
CA THR A 294 -20.02 16.71 -36.83
C THR A 294 -21.06 15.82 -36.16
N THR A 295 -21.32 16.03 -34.86
CA THR A 295 -22.60 15.66 -34.24
C THR A 295 -23.18 16.88 -33.57
N THR A 296 -24.27 17.32 -34.14
CA THR A 296 -25.22 18.29 -33.60
C THR A 296 -25.95 17.68 -32.42
N SER A 297 -25.74 18.22 -31.21
CA SER A 297 -26.80 18.39 -30.20
C SER A 297 -26.27 19.25 -29.05
N ALA A 298 -27.02 20.29 -28.75
CA ALA A 298 -26.77 21.21 -27.66
C ALA A 298 -27.05 20.50 -26.33
N ASP A 299 -26.00 20.45 -25.45
CA ASP A 299 -26.20 20.41 -24.02
C ASP A 299 -24.98 21.06 -23.36
N THR A 300 -25.29 22.12 -22.64
CA THR A 300 -24.34 22.95 -21.88
C THR A 300 -23.97 22.23 -20.58
N ASN A 301 -22.81 21.54 -20.58
CA ASN A 301 -22.07 21.23 -19.37
C ASN A 301 -20.62 21.57 -19.59
N VAL A 302 -20.15 22.56 -18.85
CA VAL A 302 -18.74 22.95 -18.80
C VAL A 302 -18.00 21.89 -17.98
N ASP A 303 -17.70 20.78 -18.61
CA ASP A 303 -16.70 19.84 -18.11
C ASP A 303 -15.32 20.36 -18.53
N SER A 304 -14.54 20.77 -17.54
CA SER A 304 -13.14 21.14 -17.71
C SER A 304 -12.38 19.93 -18.31
N GLN A 305 -12.09 20.01 -19.61
CA GLN A 305 -11.23 19.05 -20.29
C GLN A 305 -9.83 19.13 -19.66
N LEU A 306 -9.54 18.22 -18.75
CA LEU A 306 -8.18 17.83 -18.42
C LEU A 306 -7.55 17.29 -19.71
N THR A 307 -6.74 18.10 -20.37
CA THR A 307 -5.97 17.65 -21.53
C THR A 307 -5.04 16.54 -21.04
N ALA A 308 -5.27 15.32 -21.50
CA ALA A 308 -4.43 14.16 -21.19
C ALA A 308 -2.96 14.51 -21.50
N ILE A 309 -2.08 14.35 -20.52
CA ILE A 309 -0.63 14.55 -20.68
C ILE A 309 -0.14 13.52 -21.69
N PRO A 310 0.55 13.93 -22.78
CA PRO A 310 1.07 12.98 -23.76
C PRO A 310 2.07 12.01 -23.11
N PRO A 311 2.09 10.72 -23.47
CA PRO A 311 2.95 9.71 -22.84
C PRO A 311 4.46 10.04 -22.84
N ALA A 312 4.96 10.77 -23.82
CA ALA A 312 6.37 11.20 -23.91
C ALA A 312 6.81 12.22 -22.84
N TYR A 313 5.87 12.74 -22.04
CA TYR A 313 6.13 13.72 -20.99
C TYR A 313 5.49 13.34 -19.65
N ALA A 314 5.19 12.06 -19.46
CA ALA A 314 4.52 11.61 -18.26
C ALA A 314 5.24 12.05 -16.97
N GLY A 315 6.59 12.01 -16.95
CA GLY A 315 7.41 12.55 -15.86
C GLY A 315 7.69 14.06 -15.91
N GLY A 316 7.29 14.76 -16.99
CA GLY A 316 7.50 16.21 -17.16
C GLY A 316 8.88 16.62 -17.70
N SER A 317 9.83 15.68 -17.93
CA SER A 317 11.19 15.96 -18.37
C SER A 317 11.42 15.55 -19.83
N ALA A 318 12.26 16.32 -20.55
CA ALA A 318 12.76 15.94 -21.88
C ALA A 318 13.97 14.98 -21.80
N PHE A 319 14.42 14.64 -20.62
CA PHE A 319 15.46 13.65 -20.40
C PHE A 319 14.86 12.27 -20.13
N SER A 320 15.39 11.25 -20.78
CA SER A 320 15.02 9.84 -20.58
C SER A 320 16.22 9.02 -20.14
N ARG A 321 15.97 7.80 -19.69
CA ARG A 321 17.03 6.87 -19.31
C ARG A 321 16.92 5.58 -20.12
N SER A 322 18.08 4.95 -20.38
CA SER A 322 18.14 3.69 -21.15
C SER A 322 17.61 2.49 -20.36
N THR A 323 17.67 2.57 -19.03
CA THR A 323 17.22 1.55 -18.08
C THR A 323 16.62 2.24 -16.86
N ASN A 324 16.00 1.46 -15.96
CA ASN A 324 15.43 1.98 -14.71
C ASN A 324 15.92 1.16 -13.50
N ARG A 325 17.23 0.93 -13.43
CA ARG A 325 17.84 0.17 -12.32
C ARG A 325 17.81 0.94 -11.01
N ALA A 326 17.78 2.27 -11.09
CA ALA A 326 17.58 3.15 -9.93
C ALA A 326 16.15 3.11 -9.36
N GLY A 327 15.20 2.49 -10.08
CA GLY A 327 13.81 2.37 -9.65
C GLY A 327 13.09 3.71 -9.53
N GLY A 328 13.39 4.66 -10.42
CA GLY A 328 12.74 5.97 -10.48
C GLY A 328 13.25 7.01 -9.48
N LEU A 329 14.30 6.70 -8.68
CA LEU A 329 14.84 7.58 -7.64
C LEU A 329 16.35 7.75 -7.79
N GLU A 330 16.79 9.00 -7.83
CA GLU A 330 18.21 9.39 -7.84
C GLU A 330 18.47 10.40 -6.72
N GLY A 331 19.37 10.06 -5.81
CA GLY A 331 19.72 10.94 -4.69
C GLY A 331 18.57 11.25 -3.71
N GLY A 332 17.49 10.49 -3.73
CA GLY A 332 16.28 10.72 -2.94
C GLY A 332 15.23 11.61 -3.62
N ILE A 333 15.38 11.84 -4.94
CA ILE A 333 14.48 12.64 -5.77
C ILE A 333 13.93 11.78 -6.90
N THR A 334 12.65 11.93 -7.24
CA THR A 334 12.05 11.28 -8.40
C THR A 334 12.64 11.81 -9.69
N ASN A 335 12.96 10.92 -10.64
CA ASN A 335 13.63 11.24 -11.90
C ASN A 335 12.69 11.20 -13.13
N GLY A 336 11.40 10.87 -12.94
CA GLY A 336 10.39 10.81 -14.00
C GLY A 336 10.14 9.39 -14.54
N GLU A 337 11.02 8.44 -14.23
CA GLU A 337 10.81 7.03 -14.56
C GLU A 337 9.81 6.38 -13.57
N GLU A 338 9.36 5.16 -13.86
CA GLU A 338 8.51 4.40 -12.94
C GLU A 338 9.19 4.18 -11.59
N LEU A 339 8.49 4.47 -10.49
CA LEU A 339 8.96 4.03 -9.18
C LEU A 339 8.72 2.53 -9.04
N ARG A 340 9.78 1.77 -8.76
CA ARG A 340 9.73 0.32 -8.55
C ARG A 340 10.28 -0.04 -7.18
N ILE A 341 9.41 -0.56 -6.33
CA ILE A 341 9.73 -0.86 -4.93
C ILE A 341 9.32 -2.29 -4.62
N ARG A 342 10.26 -3.11 -4.12
CA ARG A 342 10.02 -4.48 -3.68
C ARG A 342 9.97 -4.55 -2.17
N GLY A 343 9.00 -5.28 -1.64
CA GLY A 343 8.89 -5.59 -0.23
C GLY A 343 9.04 -7.09 0.01
N TYR A 344 9.86 -7.44 1.00
CA TYR A 344 10.21 -8.82 1.36
C TYR A 344 9.50 -9.19 2.65
N LEU A 345 8.58 -10.16 2.57
CA LEU A 345 7.83 -10.66 3.72
C LEU A 345 8.43 -11.93 4.29
N LYS A 346 8.62 -11.97 5.61
CA LYS A 346 8.78 -13.25 6.31
C LYS A 346 7.45 -14.02 6.33
N PRO A 347 7.47 -15.35 6.52
CA PRO A 347 6.27 -16.13 6.81
C PRO A 347 5.50 -15.60 8.02
N ILE A 348 4.18 -15.79 8.02
CA ILE A 348 3.31 -15.36 9.12
C ILE A 348 3.65 -16.17 10.39
N ALA A 349 3.71 -15.48 11.52
CA ALA A 349 4.15 -16.07 12.79
C ALA A 349 3.12 -17.00 13.45
N THR A 350 1.87 -17.04 12.97
CA THR A 350 0.84 -17.92 13.49
C THR A 350 0.74 -19.18 12.64
N LEU A 351 1.22 -20.29 13.18
CA LEU A 351 1.33 -21.58 12.49
C LEU A 351 0.30 -22.56 13.05
N ARG A 352 -0.30 -23.39 12.19
CA ARG A 352 -1.11 -24.54 12.63
C ARG A 352 -0.25 -25.63 13.26
N LYS A 353 1.03 -25.69 12.89
CA LYS A 353 2.06 -26.48 13.55
C LYS A 353 2.82 -25.54 14.51
N PRO A 354 2.35 -25.39 15.76
CA PRO A 354 2.88 -24.39 16.67
C PRO A 354 4.32 -24.70 17.05
N LEU A 355 5.12 -23.64 17.17
CA LEU A 355 6.51 -23.71 17.63
C LEU A 355 6.57 -23.76 19.17
N HIS A 356 7.72 -24.14 19.71
CA HIS A 356 8.01 -24.06 21.14
C HIS A 356 7.88 -22.60 21.65
N SER A 357 7.32 -22.46 22.81
CA SER A 357 7.14 -21.21 23.53
C SER A 357 7.20 -21.46 25.04
N VAL A 358 6.86 -20.45 25.81
CA VAL A 358 6.80 -20.51 27.29
C VAL A 358 5.54 -19.82 27.75
N ASP A 359 4.80 -20.42 28.65
CA ASP A 359 3.73 -19.71 29.35
C ASP A 359 4.33 -18.65 30.29
N ILE A 360 3.96 -17.39 30.09
CA ILE A 360 4.56 -16.25 30.81
C ILE A 360 4.15 -16.17 32.27
N ASP A 361 3.07 -16.85 32.67
CA ASP A 361 2.61 -16.88 34.06
C ASP A 361 3.30 -18.01 34.83
N THR A 362 3.27 -19.25 34.29
CA THR A 362 3.83 -20.42 34.95
C THR A 362 5.33 -20.62 34.75
N LYS A 363 5.91 -20.00 33.72
CA LYS A 363 7.30 -20.16 33.27
C LYS A 363 7.66 -21.56 32.77
N GLN A 364 6.65 -22.36 32.46
CA GLN A 364 6.84 -23.69 31.90
C GLN A 364 6.88 -23.64 30.37
N GLU A 365 7.65 -24.54 29.78
CA GLU A 365 7.68 -24.74 28.34
C GLU A 365 6.30 -25.23 27.85
N ASP A 366 5.85 -24.67 26.75
CA ASP A 366 4.59 -24.99 26.11
C ASP A 366 4.66 -24.69 24.61
N LEU A 367 3.61 -24.98 23.88
CA LEU A 367 3.47 -24.59 22.48
C LEU A 367 2.88 -23.19 22.37
N ALA A 368 3.33 -22.44 21.37
CA ALA A 368 2.83 -21.09 21.06
C ALA A 368 1.30 -21.08 20.91
N ALA A 369 0.67 -19.98 21.32
CA ALA A 369 -0.76 -19.80 21.10
C ALA A 369 -1.08 -19.84 19.59
N PHE A 370 -2.21 -20.47 19.25
CA PHE A 370 -2.71 -20.53 17.88
C PHE A 370 -3.91 -19.59 17.73
N GLU A 371 -3.84 -18.75 16.73
CA GLU A 371 -4.94 -17.90 16.27
C GLU A 371 -5.24 -18.24 14.80
N ARG A 372 -6.45 -17.93 14.33
CA ARG A 372 -6.77 -18.08 12.89
C ARG A 372 -5.83 -17.27 12.03
N SER A 373 -5.21 -17.89 11.05
CA SER A 373 -4.19 -17.28 10.20
C SER A 373 -4.34 -17.65 8.73
N ASP A 374 -3.76 -16.84 7.87
CA ASP A 374 -3.54 -17.09 6.45
C ASP A 374 -2.35 -18.04 6.25
N ILE A 375 -2.26 -18.69 5.10
CA ILE A 375 -1.05 -19.43 4.68
C ILE A 375 -0.01 -18.44 4.14
N THR A 376 -0.47 -17.42 3.43
CA THR A 376 0.38 -16.31 2.97
C THR A 376 -0.39 -15.00 3.00
N ALA A 377 0.33 -13.90 3.22
CA ALA A 377 -0.21 -12.54 3.15
C ALA A 377 0.45 -11.70 2.04
N VAL A 378 1.27 -12.30 1.18
CA VAL A 378 2.05 -11.56 0.18
C VAL A 378 1.17 -10.78 -0.79
N PRO A 379 0.05 -11.33 -1.34
CA PRO A 379 -0.84 -10.55 -2.20
C PRO A 379 -1.47 -9.34 -1.49
N ALA A 380 -1.92 -9.53 -0.26
CA ALA A 380 -2.47 -8.43 0.54
C ALA A 380 -1.41 -7.36 0.85
N ALA A 381 -0.15 -7.78 1.11
CA ALA A 381 0.95 -6.86 1.35
C ALA A 381 1.27 -6.00 0.12
N GLY A 382 1.09 -6.50 -1.09
CA GLY A 382 1.16 -5.70 -2.31
C GLY A 382 0.16 -4.54 -2.28
N VAL A 383 -1.12 -4.81 -1.98
CA VAL A 383 -2.17 -3.78 -1.88
C VAL A 383 -1.88 -2.79 -0.75
N ILE A 384 -1.37 -3.27 0.38
CA ILE A 384 -0.95 -2.39 1.49
C ILE A 384 0.25 -1.54 1.06
N GLY A 385 1.21 -2.11 0.34
CA GLY A 385 2.35 -1.40 -0.23
C GLY A 385 1.93 -0.28 -1.18
N GLU A 386 0.95 -0.54 -2.08
CA GLU A 386 0.35 0.49 -2.93
C GLU A 386 -0.23 1.64 -2.09
N ALA A 387 -0.96 1.33 -1.03
CA ALA A 387 -1.54 2.33 -0.14
C ALA A 387 -0.47 3.16 0.58
N MET A 388 0.58 2.51 1.09
CA MET A 388 1.68 3.19 1.78
C MET A 388 2.52 4.05 0.82
N LEU A 389 2.79 3.58 -0.40
CA LEU A 389 3.44 4.40 -1.43
C LEU A 389 2.59 5.61 -1.81
N ALA A 390 1.27 5.40 -1.99
CA ALA A 390 0.33 6.49 -2.30
C ALA A 390 0.35 7.59 -1.22
N ILE A 391 0.38 7.22 0.06
CA ILE A 391 0.46 8.17 1.18
C ILE A 391 1.76 8.98 1.11
N VAL A 392 2.91 8.32 0.88
CA VAL A 392 4.21 9.00 0.77
C VAL A 392 4.24 9.95 -0.41
N LEU A 393 3.74 9.52 -1.58
CA LEU A 393 3.69 10.35 -2.78
C LEU A 393 2.70 11.50 -2.62
N ALA A 394 1.51 11.27 -2.05
CA ALA A 394 0.53 12.33 -1.77
C ALA A 394 1.13 13.40 -0.85
N ASN A 395 1.89 12.98 0.18
CA ASN A 395 2.59 13.92 1.05
C ASN A 395 3.63 14.75 0.28
N SER A 396 4.48 14.10 -0.52
CA SER A 396 5.49 14.79 -1.34
C SER A 396 4.88 15.72 -2.39
N MET A 397 3.74 15.34 -2.98
CA MET A 397 2.96 16.21 -3.87
C MET A 397 2.41 17.44 -3.14
N ARG A 398 1.90 17.26 -1.91
CA ARG A 398 1.42 18.35 -1.06
C ARG A 398 2.57 19.28 -0.62
N GLU A 399 3.73 18.75 -0.29
CA GLU A 399 4.93 19.52 0.04
C GLU A 399 5.39 20.39 -1.14
N LYS A 400 5.42 19.81 -2.35
CA LYS A 400 5.94 20.47 -3.53
C LYS A 400 4.97 21.48 -4.15
N PHE A 401 3.69 21.11 -4.26
CA PHE A 401 2.71 21.90 -5.01
C PHE A 401 1.75 22.70 -4.12
N GLY A 402 1.63 22.36 -2.83
CA GLY A 402 0.86 23.13 -1.87
C GLY A 402 -0.62 23.33 -2.26
N GLY A 403 -1.17 24.47 -1.90
CA GLY A 403 -2.55 24.87 -2.17
C GLY A 403 -3.55 24.34 -1.13
N ASP A 404 -4.60 25.11 -0.81
CA ASP A 404 -5.68 24.68 0.09
C ASP A 404 -6.85 24.07 -0.69
N SER A 405 -6.89 24.29 -1.99
CA SER A 405 -7.88 23.71 -2.92
C SER A 405 -7.21 22.87 -4.01
N MET A 406 -8.02 22.00 -4.66
CA MET A 406 -7.56 21.24 -5.82
C MET A 406 -7.16 22.15 -6.99
N ASP A 407 -7.89 23.25 -7.20
CA ASP A 407 -7.60 24.19 -8.31
C ASP A 407 -6.25 24.88 -8.14
N GLU A 408 -5.90 25.27 -6.91
CA GLU A 408 -4.59 25.83 -6.60
C GLU A 408 -3.47 24.82 -6.82
N MET A 409 -3.66 23.59 -6.31
CA MET A 409 -2.67 22.54 -6.44
C MET A 409 -2.44 22.14 -7.90
N LEU A 410 -3.49 22.03 -8.69
CA LEU A 410 -3.40 21.77 -10.15
C LEU A 410 -2.73 22.91 -10.88
N SER A 411 -3.04 24.17 -10.55
CA SER A 411 -2.40 25.35 -11.15
C SER A 411 -0.87 25.36 -10.89
N ASN A 412 -0.45 25.08 -9.65
CA ASN A 412 0.96 25.00 -9.27
C ASN A 412 1.68 23.85 -9.98
N PHE A 413 1.04 22.68 -10.07
CA PHE A 413 1.55 21.53 -10.81
C PHE A 413 1.76 21.84 -12.29
N ASN A 414 0.75 22.39 -12.98
CA ASN A 414 0.84 22.73 -14.38
C ASN A 414 1.95 23.76 -14.67
N ARG A 415 2.09 24.78 -13.82
CA ARG A 415 3.17 25.77 -13.92
C ARG A 415 4.55 25.13 -13.79
N TYR A 416 4.71 24.17 -12.89
CA TYR A 416 5.95 23.42 -12.74
C TYR A 416 6.25 22.59 -13.99
N PHE A 417 5.28 21.89 -14.54
CA PHE A 417 5.44 21.12 -15.77
C PHE A 417 5.85 22.01 -16.96
N ASP A 418 5.26 23.18 -17.08
CA ASP A 418 5.64 24.15 -18.13
C ASP A 418 7.10 24.66 -17.93
N SER A 419 7.58 24.73 -16.71
CA SER A 419 8.97 25.08 -16.44
C SER A 419 9.94 23.96 -16.82
N LEU A 420 9.58 22.69 -16.58
CA LEU A 420 10.41 21.54 -16.96
C LEU A 420 10.56 21.39 -18.48
N ARG A 421 9.53 21.77 -19.26
CA ARG A 421 9.61 21.77 -20.74
C ARG A 421 10.61 22.81 -21.30
N ARG A 422 10.99 23.78 -20.50
CA ARG A 422 11.95 24.84 -20.87
C ARG A 422 13.35 24.63 -20.29
N TYR A 423 13.48 23.65 -19.42
CA TYR A 423 14.76 23.26 -18.83
C TYR A 423 15.60 22.51 -19.85
#